data_158a521ce5ac3b5ade56073ea86adfad
#
_entry.id   158a521ce5ac3b5ade56073ea86adfad
#
_cell.length_a   1.000
_cell.length_b   1.000
_cell.length_c   1.000
_cell.angle_alpha   90.00
_cell.angle_beta   90.00
_cell.angle_gamma   90.00
#
_symmetry.space_group_name_H-M   'P 1'
#
loop_
_entity.id
_entity.type
_entity.pdbx_description
1 polymer ?
#
loop_
_entity_poly.entity_id
_entity_poly.type
_entity_poly.pdbx_seq_one_letter_code
_entity_poly.pdbx_strand_id
1 'polypeptide(L)'
;MEHDGSAVGSNDLEIRGEHARFVVRPARGGMLTAFEVDGARVLYMDEATLDDPTKNVRGGVPILFPSPGRLVDDTWRHGAAFGFMKQHGFARDLPWRVVSVDGQKVVLELASTAATREHFPWDFAVELSYALHGTTLHVEQRVANKSDTAMPFGLGFHPYFYVPDAMKPKTRVATAAMKAYDNVAKKNIAISGIDLTKPEIDLHLLDHDATASALRTPAGEVRIRGSAEYMCWVVWTLAGKDFVCVEPWTCPANALNTGERLIVLPPGESRQLWIELAYTPR
;
A
#
# COMPACT_ATOMS: atom_id res chain seq x y z
N MET A 1 11.42 29.84 22.75
CA MET A 1 12.24 28.75 22.25
C MET A 1 11.59 28.29 20.96
N GLU A 2 12.19 28.72 19.86
CA GLU A 2 11.73 28.45 18.51
C GLU A 2 11.90 26.94 18.23
N HIS A 3 10.85 26.25 17.88
CA HIS A 3 10.94 24.91 17.31
C HIS A 3 11.49 25.07 15.90
N ASP A 4 12.75 24.76 15.77
CA ASP A 4 13.44 24.55 14.49
C ASP A 4 12.70 23.43 13.74
N GLY A 5 11.90 23.85 12.77
CA GLY A 5 11.28 22.98 11.79
C GLY A 5 12.38 22.52 10.83
N SER A 6 13.14 21.50 11.22
CA SER A 6 14.09 20.87 10.31
C SER A 6 13.35 20.44 9.05
N ALA A 7 13.67 21.07 7.94
CA ALA A 7 13.17 20.75 6.61
C ALA A 7 13.34 19.25 6.38
N VAL A 8 12.24 18.56 6.10
CA VAL A 8 12.27 17.18 5.64
C VAL A 8 13.08 17.18 4.35
N GLY A 9 14.31 16.66 4.41
CA GLY A 9 15.21 16.62 3.26
C GLY A 9 14.54 15.86 2.11
N SER A 10 14.62 16.43 0.91
CA SER A 10 14.07 15.88 -0.33
C SER A 10 14.82 14.63 -0.83
N ASN A 11 15.66 14.03 -0.02
CA ASN A 11 16.56 12.98 -0.45
C ASN A 11 15.90 11.60 -0.32
N ASP A 12 15.94 10.83 -1.41
CA ASP A 12 15.65 9.41 -1.41
C ASP A 12 16.63 8.68 -0.49
N LEU A 13 16.10 7.71 0.25
CA LEU A 13 16.88 6.83 1.13
C LEU A 13 17.04 5.49 0.44
N GLU A 14 18.27 5.13 0.13
CA GLU A 14 18.59 3.87 -0.51
C GLU A 14 19.28 2.92 0.48
N ILE A 15 18.81 1.67 0.51
CA ILE A 15 19.46 0.55 1.21
C ILE A 15 19.87 -0.49 0.18
N ARG A 16 21.12 -0.94 0.28
CA ARG A 16 21.70 -1.99 -0.56
C ARG A 16 22.14 -3.18 0.28
N GLY A 17 21.65 -4.36 -0.06
CA GLY A 17 22.16 -5.65 0.37
C GLY A 17 23.02 -6.28 -0.74
N GLU A 18 23.42 -7.53 -0.55
CA GLU A 18 24.22 -8.28 -1.52
C GLU A 18 23.45 -8.57 -2.83
N HIS A 19 22.18 -8.95 -2.72
CA HIS A 19 21.33 -9.37 -3.84
C HIS A 19 20.18 -8.42 -4.15
N ALA A 20 19.89 -7.47 -3.27
CA ALA A 20 18.74 -6.61 -3.44
C ALA A 20 19.04 -5.16 -3.00
N ARG A 21 18.28 -4.22 -3.59
CA ARG A 21 18.25 -2.85 -3.14
C ARG A 21 16.82 -2.33 -3.11
N PHE A 22 16.55 -1.37 -2.23
CA PHE A 22 15.31 -0.60 -2.27
C PHE A 22 15.58 0.90 -2.07
N VAL A 23 14.63 1.71 -2.51
CA VAL A 23 14.63 3.16 -2.33
C VAL A 23 13.30 3.59 -1.73
N VAL A 24 13.36 4.45 -0.71
CA VAL A 24 12.18 5.06 -0.06
C VAL A 24 12.27 6.57 -0.22
N ARG A 25 11.14 7.24 -0.53
CA ARG A 25 11.02 8.70 -0.61
C ARG A 25 10.16 9.22 0.55
N PRO A 26 10.77 9.66 1.68
CA PRO A 26 10.03 10.14 2.84
C PRO A 26 9.13 11.33 2.53
N ALA A 27 9.63 12.30 1.75
CA ALA A 27 8.88 13.51 1.39
C ALA A 27 7.65 13.23 0.51
N ARG A 28 7.55 12.04 -0.10
CA ARG A 28 6.48 11.66 -1.02
C ARG A 28 5.73 10.42 -0.52
N GLY A 29 4.98 10.61 0.56
CA GLY A 29 4.15 9.54 1.14
C GLY A 29 4.91 8.44 1.87
N GLY A 30 6.22 8.63 2.18
CA GLY A 30 7.03 7.60 2.82
C GLY A 30 7.16 6.32 1.99
N MET A 31 6.82 6.39 0.69
CA MET A 31 6.61 5.23 -0.14
C MET A 31 7.92 4.61 -0.64
N LEU A 32 7.89 3.32 -0.85
CA LEU A 32 8.90 2.59 -1.58
C LEU A 32 8.82 2.95 -3.07
N THR A 33 9.88 3.51 -3.64
CA THR A 33 9.92 3.96 -5.04
C THR A 33 10.64 2.99 -5.96
N ALA A 34 11.58 2.20 -5.43
CA ALA A 34 12.27 1.15 -6.17
C ALA A 34 12.49 -0.08 -5.30
N PHE A 35 12.44 -1.25 -5.91
CA PHE A 35 12.91 -2.52 -5.37
C PHE A 35 13.48 -3.34 -6.52
N GLU A 36 14.71 -3.81 -6.36
CA GLU A 36 15.44 -4.61 -7.35
C GLU A 36 16.09 -5.79 -6.66
N VAL A 37 16.16 -6.92 -7.36
CA VAL A 37 16.80 -8.16 -6.91
C VAL A 37 17.70 -8.68 -8.03
N ASP A 38 18.99 -8.88 -7.74
CA ASP A 38 20.02 -9.30 -8.72
C ASP A 38 19.96 -8.48 -10.03
N GLY A 39 19.74 -7.17 -9.91
CA GLY A 39 19.60 -6.23 -11.02
C GLY A 39 18.24 -6.27 -11.75
N ALA A 40 17.37 -7.22 -11.41
CA ALA A 40 16.02 -7.25 -11.96
C ALA A 40 15.11 -6.24 -11.28
N ARG A 41 14.47 -5.38 -12.08
CA ARG A 41 13.48 -4.42 -11.62
C ARG A 41 12.18 -5.13 -11.18
N VAL A 42 11.80 -4.99 -9.91
CA VAL A 42 10.56 -5.57 -9.36
C VAL A 42 9.40 -4.58 -9.40
N LEU A 43 9.65 -3.29 -9.12
CA LEU A 43 8.62 -2.26 -9.09
C LEU A 43 8.66 -1.39 -10.35
N TYR A 44 7.48 -0.98 -10.80
CA TYR A 44 7.28 0.06 -11.80
C TYR A 44 7.24 1.44 -11.13
N MET A 45 7.76 2.46 -11.81
CA MET A 45 7.65 3.86 -11.40
C MET A 45 7.47 4.75 -12.63
N ASP A 46 6.50 5.63 -12.57
CA ASP A 46 6.32 6.77 -13.48
C ASP A 46 6.90 8.02 -12.80
N GLU A 47 8.15 8.33 -13.12
CA GLU A 47 8.91 9.45 -12.53
C GLU A 47 8.19 10.79 -12.73
N ALA A 48 7.50 10.98 -13.86
CA ALA A 48 6.75 12.21 -14.11
C ALA A 48 5.59 12.43 -13.13
N THR A 49 5.03 11.35 -12.56
CA THR A 49 4.02 11.46 -11.51
C THR A 49 4.63 11.51 -10.11
N LEU A 50 5.81 10.94 -9.93
CA LEU A 50 6.53 10.97 -8.66
C LEU A 50 7.02 12.38 -8.33
N ASP A 51 7.56 13.09 -9.32
CA ASP A 51 8.16 14.42 -9.14
C ASP A 51 7.13 15.56 -9.15
N ASP A 52 5.91 15.32 -9.62
CA ASP A 52 4.83 16.29 -9.64
C ASP A 52 3.94 16.17 -8.38
N PRO A 53 4.04 17.14 -7.43
CA PRO A 53 3.27 17.05 -6.17
C PRO A 53 1.75 17.20 -6.37
N THR A 54 1.30 17.64 -7.54
CA THR A 54 -0.14 17.79 -7.85
C THR A 54 -0.78 16.49 -8.35
N LYS A 55 0.04 15.49 -8.71
CA LYS A 55 -0.42 14.22 -9.24
C LYS A 55 -0.41 13.11 -8.20
N ASN A 56 -1.36 12.18 -8.34
CA ASN A 56 -1.23 10.89 -7.66
C ASN A 56 -0.09 10.10 -8.30
N VAL A 57 0.82 9.59 -7.49
CA VAL A 57 1.94 8.78 -7.97
C VAL A 57 1.43 7.50 -8.62
N ARG A 58 1.95 7.19 -9.82
CA ARG A 58 1.71 5.95 -10.55
C ARG A 58 2.98 5.11 -10.51
N GLY A 59 3.13 4.30 -9.49
CA GLY A 59 4.32 3.49 -9.29
C GLY A 59 4.69 3.28 -7.83
N GLY A 60 5.75 2.50 -7.60
CA GLY A 60 6.22 2.18 -6.27
C GLY A 60 5.21 1.40 -5.44
N VAL A 61 5.16 1.71 -4.15
CA VAL A 61 4.22 1.10 -3.20
C VAL A 61 3.58 2.20 -2.35
N PRO A 62 2.54 2.90 -2.87
CA PRO A 62 1.74 3.84 -2.09
C PRO A 62 1.11 3.21 -0.85
N ILE A 63 1.08 3.97 0.24
CA ILE A 63 0.54 3.56 1.54
C ILE A 63 -0.89 4.09 1.66
N LEU A 64 -1.83 3.19 1.91
CA LEU A 64 -3.26 3.47 1.96
C LEU A 64 -3.72 3.50 3.42
N PHE A 65 -3.75 4.68 4.03
CA PHE A 65 -4.16 4.89 5.42
C PHE A 65 -4.88 6.25 5.56
N PRO A 66 -5.92 6.35 6.40
CA PRO A 66 -6.50 5.33 7.29
C PRO A 66 -7.60 4.48 6.64
N SER A 67 -7.79 4.54 5.33
CA SER A 67 -8.81 3.78 4.61
C SER A 67 -8.32 3.40 3.22
N PRO A 68 -8.06 2.11 2.91
CA PRO A 68 -7.85 1.67 1.55
C PRO A 68 -9.16 1.75 0.75
N GLY A 69 -9.05 1.98 -0.56
CA GLY A 69 -10.19 2.09 -1.47
C GLY A 69 -10.94 3.43 -1.37
N ARG A 70 -12.11 3.46 -1.99
CA ARG A 70 -12.98 4.63 -2.04
C ARG A 70 -14.07 4.51 -0.97
N LEU A 71 -14.40 5.64 -0.36
CA LEU A 71 -15.60 5.81 0.47
C LEU A 71 -16.78 6.26 -0.42
N VAL A 72 -17.99 5.88 -0.06
CA VAL A 72 -19.19 6.38 -0.75
C VAL A 72 -19.28 7.89 -0.57
N ASP A 73 -19.41 8.63 -1.66
CA ASP A 73 -19.45 10.10 -1.71
C ASP A 73 -18.26 10.78 -1.02
N ASP A 74 -17.09 10.08 -0.95
CA ASP A 74 -15.91 10.51 -0.22
C ASP A 74 -16.18 10.86 1.26
N THR A 75 -17.28 10.32 1.85
CA THR A 75 -17.69 10.54 3.24
C THR A 75 -17.56 9.27 4.07
N TRP A 76 -17.35 9.44 5.35
CA TRP A 76 -17.35 8.34 6.30
C TRP A 76 -18.05 8.71 7.60
N ARG A 77 -18.58 7.68 8.29
CA ARG A 77 -19.16 7.78 9.62
C ARG A 77 -18.79 6.55 10.45
N HIS A 78 -18.33 6.79 11.68
CA HIS A 78 -18.07 5.73 12.65
C HIS A 78 -18.53 6.20 14.05
N GLY A 79 -19.57 5.60 14.59
CA GLY A 79 -20.20 6.09 15.80
C GLY A 79 -20.75 7.52 15.63
N ALA A 80 -20.33 8.43 16.51
CA ALA A 80 -20.66 9.85 16.43
C ALA A 80 -19.71 10.66 15.52
N ALA A 81 -18.56 10.10 15.18
CA ALA A 81 -17.58 10.76 14.31
C ALA A 81 -17.98 10.63 12.84
N PHE A 82 -17.72 11.67 12.06
CA PHE A 82 -17.90 11.69 10.60
C PHE A 82 -16.87 12.60 9.96
N GLY A 83 -16.66 12.44 8.67
CA GLY A 83 -15.71 13.27 7.93
C GLY A 83 -15.73 13.01 6.43
N PHE A 84 -14.84 13.74 5.75
CA PHE A 84 -14.58 13.60 4.32
C PHE A 84 -13.16 13.07 4.14
N MET A 85 -13.00 12.12 3.23
CA MET A 85 -11.70 11.55 2.93
C MET A 85 -11.65 11.09 1.48
N LYS A 86 -10.63 11.50 0.75
CA LYS A 86 -10.42 11.04 -0.61
C LYS A 86 -10.06 9.56 -0.65
N GLN A 87 -10.23 8.97 -1.83
CA GLN A 87 -9.84 7.58 -2.08
C GLN A 87 -8.43 7.28 -1.57
N HIS A 88 -8.28 6.20 -0.81
CA HIS A 88 -7.05 5.68 -0.20
C HIS A 88 -6.50 6.49 0.98
N GLY A 89 -7.29 7.42 1.53
CA GLY A 89 -6.85 8.23 2.66
C GLY A 89 -5.81 9.28 2.28
N PHE A 90 -4.97 9.64 3.23
CA PHE A 90 -4.04 10.76 3.07
C PHE A 90 -2.55 10.40 3.26
N ALA A 91 -2.22 9.23 3.79
CA ALA A 91 -0.83 8.89 4.16
C ALA A 91 0.15 8.95 2.98
N ARG A 92 -0.31 8.56 1.77
CA ARG A 92 0.47 8.58 0.53
C ARG A 92 0.80 9.98 0.01
N ASP A 93 0.14 11.00 0.53
CA ASP A 93 0.28 12.39 0.05
C ASP A 93 1.05 13.27 1.03
N LEU A 94 1.29 12.78 2.23
CA LEU A 94 1.96 13.52 3.30
C LEU A 94 3.44 13.14 3.39
N PRO A 95 4.31 14.08 3.79
CA PRO A 95 5.68 13.74 4.11
C PRO A 95 5.75 12.92 5.40
N TRP A 96 6.64 11.95 5.43
CA TRP A 96 6.94 11.11 6.59
C TRP A 96 8.27 11.53 7.20
N ARG A 97 8.34 11.60 8.51
CA ARG A 97 9.56 11.90 9.25
C ARG A 97 10.49 10.68 9.24
N VAL A 98 11.75 10.87 8.95
CA VAL A 98 12.78 9.84 9.11
C VAL A 98 13.08 9.68 10.59
N VAL A 99 12.87 8.48 11.13
CA VAL A 99 13.18 8.13 12.53
C VAL A 99 14.61 7.62 12.63
N SER A 100 14.99 6.68 11.78
CA SER A 100 16.33 6.12 11.71
C SER A 100 16.64 5.54 10.33
N VAL A 101 17.92 5.51 10.00
CA VAL A 101 18.47 4.81 8.85
C VAL A 101 19.72 4.09 9.33
N ASP A 102 19.83 2.81 9.06
CA ASP A 102 21.04 2.01 9.24
C ASP A 102 21.37 1.24 7.96
N GLY A 103 22.41 0.42 7.97
CA GLY A 103 22.90 -0.26 6.76
C GLY A 103 21.92 -1.21 6.08
N GLN A 104 20.79 -1.58 6.72
CA GLN A 104 19.82 -2.55 6.22
C GLN A 104 18.36 -2.12 6.38
N LYS A 105 18.10 -1.02 7.09
CA LYS A 105 16.77 -0.64 7.54
C LYS A 105 16.54 0.86 7.47
N VAL A 106 15.33 1.23 7.03
CA VAL A 106 14.80 2.60 7.12
C VAL A 106 13.55 2.58 7.99
N VAL A 107 13.46 3.48 8.97
CA VAL A 107 12.26 3.66 9.80
C VAL A 107 11.71 5.07 9.57
N LEU A 108 10.44 5.13 9.21
CA LEU A 108 9.69 6.36 8.97
C LEU A 108 8.48 6.45 9.90
N GLU A 109 8.05 7.66 10.21
CA GLU A 109 6.85 7.91 11.01
C GLU A 109 5.96 8.97 10.36
N LEU A 110 4.65 8.70 10.35
CA LEU A 110 3.58 9.66 10.11
C LEU A 110 2.77 9.84 11.40
N ALA A 111 2.75 11.03 11.96
CA ALA A 111 1.93 11.38 13.10
C ALA A 111 0.75 12.28 12.70
N SER A 112 -0.32 12.25 13.48
CA SER A 112 -1.45 13.15 13.33
C SER A 112 -1.02 14.62 13.45
N THR A 113 -1.68 15.48 12.68
CA THR A 113 -1.50 16.93 12.67
C THR A 113 -2.86 17.62 12.77
N ALA A 114 -2.91 18.92 12.93
CA ALA A 114 -4.17 19.67 12.85
C ALA A 114 -4.90 19.39 11.52
N ALA A 115 -4.18 19.38 10.40
CA ALA A 115 -4.76 19.11 9.08
C ALA A 115 -5.31 17.67 8.95
N THR A 116 -4.63 16.65 9.49
CA THR A 116 -5.18 15.28 9.43
C THR A 116 -6.41 15.11 10.29
N ARG A 117 -6.51 15.83 11.43
CA ARG A 117 -7.71 15.78 12.32
C ARG A 117 -8.96 16.35 11.67
N GLU A 118 -8.85 17.24 10.71
CA GLU A 118 -10.01 17.75 9.93
C GLU A 118 -10.69 16.63 9.13
N HIS A 119 -9.93 15.61 8.74
CA HIS A 119 -10.41 14.48 7.96
C HIS A 119 -10.59 13.20 8.76
N PHE A 120 -9.81 13.04 9.84
CA PHE A 120 -9.76 11.86 10.68
C PHE A 120 -9.45 12.29 12.13
N PRO A 121 -10.48 12.49 12.99
CA PRO A 121 -10.35 13.22 14.27
C PRO A 121 -9.74 12.37 15.38
N TRP A 122 -8.74 11.57 15.08
CA TRP A 122 -7.96 10.82 16.05
C TRP A 122 -6.49 11.24 16.00
N ASP A 123 -5.87 11.22 17.17
CA ASP A 123 -4.43 11.29 17.28
C ASP A 123 -3.83 9.92 17.07
N PHE A 124 -2.87 9.83 16.15
CA PHE A 124 -2.22 8.59 15.79
C PHE A 124 -0.72 8.77 15.53
N ALA A 125 -0.01 7.65 15.58
CA ALA A 125 1.31 7.52 14.97
C ALA A 125 1.32 6.22 14.16
N VAL A 126 1.80 6.30 12.92
CA VAL A 126 2.09 5.16 12.06
C VAL A 126 3.59 5.13 11.82
N GLU A 127 4.24 4.06 12.27
CA GLU A 127 5.64 3.79 12.00
C GLU A 127 5.76 2.71 10.92
N LEU A 128 6.59 2.95 9.92
CA LEU A 128 6.96 1.97 8.89
C LEU A 128 8.44 1.67 8.97
N SER A 129 8.76 0.39 8.98
CA SER A 129 10.11 -0.11 8.96
C SER A 129 10.35 -0.97 7.73
N TYR A 130 11.20 -0.51 6.82
CA TYR A 130 11.62 -1.22 5.61
C TYR A 130 12.96 -1.89 5.86
N ALA A 131 13.06 -3.20 5.69
CA ALA A 131 14.29 -3.96 5.90
C ALA A 131 14.51 -5.01 4.82
N LEU A 132 15.79 -5.24 4.42
CA LEU A 132 16.17 -6.32 3.51
C LEU A 132 16.57 -7.57 4.28
N HIS A 133 16.04 -8.72 3.83
CA HIS A 133 16.44 -10.05 4.26
C HIS A 133 16.75 -10.90 3.03
N GLY A 134 18.01 -10.86 2.55
CA GLY A 134 18.41 -11.44 1.27
C GLY A 134 17.67 -10.78 0.10
N THR A 135 16.84 -11.54 -0.62
CA THR A 135 16.01 -11.06 -1.74
C THR A 135 14.58 -10.68 -1.33
N THR A 136 14.29 -10.65 -0.02
CA THR A 136 12.97 -10.31 0.52
C THR A 136 13.03 -8.93 1.16
N LEU A 137 12.10 -8.07 0.78
CA LEU A 137 11.81 -6.81 1.47
C LEU A 137 10.71 -7.06 2.50
N HIS A 138 11.04 -6.86 3.76
CA HIS A 138 10.09 -6.89 4.87
C HIS A 138 9.68 -5.46 5.22
N VAL A 139 8.38 -5.23 5.32
CA VAL A 139 7.80 -3.94 5.73
C VAL A 139 6.95 -4.18 6.96
N GLU A 140 7.42 -3.71 8.10
CA GLU A 140 6.68 -3.74 9.36
C GLU A 140 5.92 -2.43 9.54
N GLN A 141 4.69 -2.50 10.07
CA GLN A 141 3.86 -1.35 10.37
C GLN A 141 3.44 -1.39 11.82
N ARG A 142 3.61 -0.29 12.52
CA ARG A 142 3.07 -0.10 13.87
C ARG A 142 2.12 1.08 13.87
N VAL A 143 0.82 0.81 14.03
CA VAL A 143 -0.22 1.86 14.15
C VAL A 143 -0.56 2.02 15.62
N ALA A 144 -0.43 3.23 16.16
CA ALA A 144 -0.73 3.56 17.55
C ALA A 144 -1.86 4.59 17.63
N ASN A 145 -2.87 4.30 18.43
CA ASN A 145 -3.91 5.25 18.83
C ASN A 145 -3.38 6.12 19.98
N LYS A 146 -3.29 7.43 19.76
CA LYS A 146 -2.86 8.42 20.73
C LYS A 146 -4.02 9.25 21.30
N SER A 147 -5.27 8.93 20.88
CA SER A 147 -6.50 9.56 21.36
C SER A 147 -6.99 8.90 22.64
N ASP A 148 -7.96 9.56 23.30
CA ASP A 148 -8.72 9.06 24.44
C ASP A 148 -9.95 8.23 24.04
N THR A 149 -10.21 8.08 22.75
CA THR A 149 -11.32 7.31 22.16
C THR A 149 -10.80 6.21 21.26
N ALA A 150 -11.61 5.18 21.01
CA ALA A 150 -11.27 4.09 20.12
C ALA A 150 -11.14 4.60 18.67
N MET A 151 -10.04 4.24 18.01
CA MET A 151 -9.67 4.68 16.67
C MET A 151 -9.91 3.57 15.64
N PRO A 152 -10.84 3.76 14.69
CA PRO A 152 -11.05 2.84 13.59
C PRO A 152 -10.07 3.14 12.45
N PHE A 153 -9.49 2.12 11.83
CA PHE A 153 -8.68 2.32 10.61
C PHE A 153 -8.62 1.07 9.74
N GLY A 154 -8.29 1.28 8.48
CA GLY A 154 -7.79 0.29 7.56
C GLY A 154 -6.42 0.68 7.05
N LEU A 155 -5.61 -0.31 6.72
CA LEU A 155 -4.29 -0.14 6.13
C LEU A 155 -4.17 -0.99 4.87
N GLY A 156 -3.54 -0.47 3.85
CA GLY A 156 -3.29 -1.19 2.61
C GLY A 156 -2.03 -0.68 1.91
N PHE A 157 -1.57 -1.47 0.97
CA PHE A 157 -0.48 -1.11 0.07
C PHE A 157 -0.94 -1.28 -1.37
N HIS A 158 -0.41 -0.42 -2.25
CA HIS A 158 -0.76 -0.42 -3.67
C HIS A 158 0.50 -0.63 -4.53
N PRO A 159 1.15 -1.81 -4.44
CA PRO A 159 2.38 -2.06 -5.16
C PRO A 159 2.14 -2.15 -6.67
N TYR A 160 2.91 -1.40 -7.43
CA TYR A 160 2.98 -1.46 -8.89
C TYR A 160 4.14 -2.37 -9.29
N PHE A 161 3.86 -3.62 -9.59
CA PHE A 161 4.91 -4.54 -10.05
C PHE A 161 5.21 -4.30 -11.53
N TYR A 162 6.49 -4.27 -11.88
CA TYR A 162 6.93 -4.09 -13.26
C TYR A 162 6.60 -5.32 -14.10
N VAL A 163 5.71 -5.13 -15.05
CA VAL A 163 5.28 -6.14 -16.02
C VAL A 163 5.14 -5.43 -17.36
N PRO A 164 6.10 -5.59 -18.29
CA PRO A 164 5.93 -5.06 -19.64
C PRO A 164 4.57 -5.45 -20.22
N ASP A 165 3.87 -4.52 -20.86
CA ASP A 165 2.51 -4.75 -21.37
C ASP A 165 2.45 -5.97 -22.30
N ALA A 166 3.46 -6.15 -23.14
CA ALA A 166 3.60 -7.32 -24.02
C ALA A 166 3.73 -8.67 -23.27
N MET A 167 4.05 -8.65 -21.97
CA MET A 167 4.18 -9.86 -21.15
C MET A 167 2.91 -10.21 -20.37
N LYS A 168 1.93 -9.30 -20.31
CA LYS A 168 0.65 -9.53 -19.61
C LYS A 168 -0.11 -10.78 -20.07
N PRO A 169 -0.15 -11.14 -21.38
CA PRO A 169 -0.78 -12.39 -21.82
C PRO A 169 -0.19 -13.65 -21.19
N LYS A 170 1.10 -13.60 -20.80
CA LYS A 170 1.85 -14.71 -20.19
C LYS A 170 1.99 -14.55 -18.67
N THR A 171 1.44 -13.49 -18.09
CA THR A 171 1.50 -13.21 -16.65
C THR A 171 0.25 -13.75 -15.96
N ARG A 172 0.40 -14.23 -14.73
CA ARG A 172 -0.70 -14.80 -13.93
C ARG A 172 -0.64 -14.27 -12.50
N VAL A 173 -1.81 -13.89 -11.96
CA VAL A 173 -2.00 -13.63 -10.53
C VAL A 173 -2.40 -14.94 -9.88
N ALA A 174 -1.67 -15.35 -8.84
CA ALA A 174 -1.98 -16.55 -8.06
C ALA A 174 -3.08 -16.21 -7.05
N THR A 175 -4.30 -16.66 -7.34
CA THR A 175 -5.45 -16.51 -6.46
C THR A 175 -6.33 -17.77 -6.52
N ALA A 176 -6.94 -18.13 -5.39
CA ALA A 176 -7.97 -19.14 -5.32
C ALA A 176 -9.38 -18.53 -5.48
N ALA A 177 -9.49 -17.20 -5.59
CA ALA A 177 -10.77 -16.53 -5.70
C ALA A 177 -11.55 -16.99 -6.94
N MET A 178 -12.82 -17.28 -6.72
CA MET A 178 -13.81 -17.61 -7.75
C MET A 178 -14.80 -16.48 -7.99
N LYS A 179 -14.74 -15.43 -7.15
CA LYS A 179 -15.63 -14.26 -7.19
C LYS A 179 -14.82 -12.98 -7.02
N ALA A 180 -15.22 -11.96 -7.76
CA ALA A 180 -14.66 -10.61 -7.61
C ALA A 180 -15.77 -9.58 -7.78
N TYR A 181 -15.59 -8.42 -7.13
CA TYR A 181 -16.29 -7.20 -7.50
C TYR A 181 -15.48 -6.52 -8.60
N ASP A 182 -16.06 -6.39 -9.79
CA ASP A 182 -15.48 -5.66 -10.90
C ASP A 182 -15.81 -4.18 -10.73
N ASN A 183 -14.80 -3.41 -10.34
CA ASN A 183 -14.97 -1.98 -10.05
C ASN A 183 -15.08 -1.14 -11.33
N VAL A 184 -14.72 -1.66 -12.50
CA VAL A 184 -14.99 -1.03 -13.81
C VAL A 184 -16.47 -1.21 -14.17
N ALA A 185 -16.96 -2.45 -14.12
CA ALA A 185 -18.35 -2.79 -14.47
C ALA A 185 -19.36 -2.56 -13.32
N LYS A 186 -18.89 -2.20 -12.10
CA LYS A 186 -19.69 -1.97 -10.88
C LYS A 186 -20.63 -3.13 -10.53
N LYS A 187 -20.11 -4.37 -10.60
CA LYS A 187 -20.88 -5.57 -10.28
C LYS A 187 -20.02 -6.73 -9.81
N ASN A 188 -20.63 -7.65 -9.10
CA ASN A 188 -20.01 -8.93 -8.78
C ASN A 188 -19.96 -9.82 -10.03
N ILE A 189 -18.84 -10.50 -10.22
CA ILE A 189 -18.60 -11.44 -11.31
C ILE A 189 -18.00 -12.75 -10.79
N ALA A 190 -18.26 -13.83 -11.51
CA ALA A 190 -17.49 -15.06 -11.35
C ALA A 190 -16.16 -14.93 -12.14
N ILE A 191 -15.10 -15.48 -11.59
CA ILE A 191 -13.77 -15.51 -12.23
C ILE A 191 -13.23 -16.95 -12.20
N SER A 192 -12.50 -17.32 -13.24
CA SER A 192 -11.73 -18.57 -13.32
C SER A 192 -10.25 -18.28 -13.63
N GLY A 193 -9.80 -17.09 -13.28
CA GLY A 193 -8.51 -16.48 -13.56
C GLY A 193 -8.70 -15.02 -13.91
N ILE A 194 -7.60 -14.29 -14.05
CA ILE A 194 -7.61 -12.85 -14.33
C ILE A 194 -6.93 -12.62 -15.68
N ASP A 195 -7.70 -12.14 -16.65
CA ASP A 195 -7.20 -11.76 -17.98
C ASP A 195 -6.61 -10.34 -17.93
N LEU A 196 -5.29 -10.24 -17.79
CA LEU A 196 -4.56 -8.97 -17.68
C LEU A 196 -4.44 -8.19 -19.00
N THR A 197 -5.02 -8.70 -20.09
CA THR A 197 -4.97 -8.04 -21.42
C THR A 197 -6.14 -7.09 -21.69
N LYS A 198 -7.14 -7.08 -20.82
CA LYS A 198 -8.28 -6.17 -20.92
C LYS A 198 -7.85 -4.71 -20.83
N PRO A 199 -8.62 -3.75 -21.41
CA PRO A 199 -8.30 -2.33 -21.37
C PRO A 199 -8.03 -1.80 -19.94
N GLU A 200 -8.84 -2.23 -18.99
CA GLU A 200 -8.68 -1.99 -17.56
C GLU A 200 -9.14 -3.21 -16.77
N ILE A 201 -8.40 -3.52 -15.73
CA ILE A 201 -8.74 -4.47 -14.68
C ILE A 201 -8.74 -3.70 -13.37
N ASP A 202 -9.84 -3.78 -12.62
CA ASP A 202 -9.97 -3.30 -11.25
C ASP A 202 -10.89 -4.28 -10.51
N LEU A 203 -10.28 -5.33 -9.94
CA LEU A 203 -10.99 -6.45 -9.31
C LEU A 203 -10.67 -6.52 -7.83
N HIS A 204 -11.70 -6.41 -6.99
CA HIS A 204 -11.65 -6.75 -5.59
C HIS A 204 -12.00 -8.22 -5.42
N LEU A 205 -11.05 -9.03 -4.98
CA LEU A 205 -11.24 -10.49 -4.81
C LEU A 205 -12.08 -10.76 -3.57
N LEU A 206 -13.25 -11.41 -3.71
CA LEU A 206 -14.23 -11.52 -2.63
C LEU A 206 -14.04 -12.78 -1.76
N ASP A 207 -13.38 -13.80 -2.28
CA ASP A 207 -13.19 -15.11 -1.65
C ASP A 207 -11.76 -15.65 -1.83
N HIS A 208 -10.78 -14.75 -1.78
CA HIS A 208 -9.37 -15.16 -1.85
C HIS A 208 -8.92 -15.94 -0.62
N ASP A 209 -9.42 -15.57 0.55
CA ASP A 209 -9.29 -16.26 1.85
C ASP A 209 -7.84 -16.66 2.22
N ALA A 210 -6.85 -15.83 1.84
CA ALA A 210 -5.44 -16.04 2.13
C ALA A 210 -4.71 -14.72 2.40
N THR A 211 -3.67 -14.78 3.23
CA THR A 211 -2.78 -13.65 3.53
C THR A 211 -1.61 -13.53 2.57
N ALA A 212 -1.65 -14.26 1.45
CA ALA A 212 -0.59 -14.28 0.46
C ALA A 212 -1.15 -14.39 -0.96
N SER A 213 -0.48 -13.74 -1.89
CA SER A 213 -0.70 -13.87 -3.33
C SER A 213 0.65 -13.85 -4.06
N ALA A 214 0.67 -14.13 -5.36
CA ALA A 214 1.86 -14.01 -6.16
C ALA A 214 1.54 -13.54 -7.58
N LEU A 215 2.46 -12.80 -8.16
CA LEU A 215 2.46 -12.42 -9.56
C LEU A 215 3.55 -13.21 -10.29
N ARG A 216 3.13 -14.11 -11.19
CA ARG A 216 4.02 -14.95 -11.99
C ARG A 216 4.18 -14.39 -13.37
N THR A 217 5.39 -14.04 -13.74
CA THR A 217 5.77 -13.51 -15.05
C THR A 217 6.74 -14.44 -15.75
N PRO A 218 7.00 -14.25 -17.04
CA PRO A 218 8.10 -14.96 -17.72
C PRO A 218 9.48 -14.72 -17.10
N ALA A 219 9.70 -13.56 -16.47
CA ALA A 219 10.98 -13.19 -15.87
C ALA A 219 11.17 -13.73 -14.44
N GLY A 220 10.08 -14.05 -13.72
CA GLY A 220 10.15 -14.51 -12.32
C GLY A 220 8.81 -14.45 -11.60
N GLU A 221 8.85 -14.70 -10.31
CA GLU A 221 7.69 -14.64 -9.42
C GLU A 221 7.93 -13.57 -8.34
N VAL A 222 6.98 -12.65 -8.19
CA VAL A 222 6.87 -11.80 -6.99
C VAL A 222 5.85 -12.45 -6.07
N ARG A 223 6.25 -12.81 -4.87
CA ARG A 223 5.36 -13.30 -3.81
C ARG A 223 5.11 -12.17 -2.81
N ILE A 224 3.84 -11.97 -2.49
CA ILE A 224 3.39 -11.01 -1.48
C ILE A 224 2.78 -11.81 -0.34
N ARG A 225 3.20 -11.53 0.90
CA ARG A 225 2.63 -12.11 2.12
C ARG A 225 2.35 -11.01 3.12
N GLY A 226 1.35 -11.19 3.97
CA GLY A 226 1.04 -10.25 5.05
C GLY A 226 0.67 -10.98 6.35
N SER A 227 0.64 -10.22 7.45
CA SER A 227 0.05 -10.66 8.71
C SER A 227 -1.44 -11.01 8.54
N ALA A 228 -2.05 -11.61 9.55
CA ALA A 228 -3.41 -12.17 9.47
C ALA A 228 -4.50 -11.14 9.08
N GLU A 229 -4.22 -9.87 9.24
CA GLU A 229 -5.13 -8.79 8.88
C GLU A 229 -5.25 -8.56 7.36
N TYR A 230 -4.22 -8.91 6.57
CA TYR A 230 -4.19 -8.69 5.11
C TYR A 230 -4.96 -9.79 4.36
N MET A 231 -6.28 -9.69 4.39
CA MET A 231 -7.19 -10.67 3.78
C MET A 231 -7.99 -10.13 2.58
N CYS A 232 -7.91 -8.83 2.32
CA CYS A 232 -8.56 -8.19 1.19
C CYS A 232 -7.52 -7.94 0.08
N TRP A 233 -7.83 -8.41 -1.13
CA TRP A 233 -6.90 -8.33 -2.25
C TRP A 233 -7.53 -7.64 -3.44
N VAL A 234 -6.78 -6.73 -4.04
CA VAL A 234 -7.19 -6.02 -5.25
C VAL A 234 -6.18 -6.26 -6.35
N VAL A 235 -6.66 -6.44 -7.58
CA VAL A 235 -5.83 -6.54 -8.77
C VAL A 235 -6.21 -5.43 -9.72
N TRP A 236 -5.24 -4.58 -10.06
CA TRP A 236 -5.45 -3.47 -10.96
C TRP A 236 -4.35 -3.37 -12.02
N THR A 237 -4.75 -3.09 -13.26
CA THR A 237 -3.84 -2.79 -14.37
C THR A 237 -4.55 -2.06 -15.50
N LEU A 238 -3.78 -1.40 -16.36
CA LEU A 238 -4.25 -0.72 -17.58
C LEU A 238 -3.50 -1.27 -18.80
N ALA A 239 -4.19 -1.49 -19.89
CA ALA A 239 -3.55 -1.81 -21.18
C ALA A 239 -2.60 -0.67 -21.61
N GLY A 240 -1.47 -1.03 -22.23
CA GLY A 240 -0.45 -0.08 -22.66
C GLY A 240 0.41 0.48 -21.53
N LYS A 241 0.30 -0.03 -20.30
CA LYS A 241 1.12 0.36 -19.16
C LYS A 241 1.89 -0.84 -18.61
N ASP A 242 3.15 -0.64 -18.26
CA ASP A 242 4.09 -1.70 -17.89
C ASP A 242 4.00 -2.08 -16.40
N PHE A 243 2.79 -2.20 -15.87
CA PHE A 243 2.58 -2.62 -14.48
C PHE A 243 1.37 -3.54 -14.31
N VAL A 244 1.41 -4.30 -13.23
CA VAL A 244 0.25 -4.98 -12.61
C VAL A 244 0.33 -4.73 -11.10
N CYS A 245 -0.78 -4.25 -10.51
CA CYS A 245 -0.92 -4.12 -9.07
C CYS A 245 -1.57 -5.37 -8.50
N VAL A 246 -1.01 -5.88 -7.40
CA VAL A 246 -1.60 -6.92 -6.55
C VAL A 246 -1.51 -6.41 -5.12
N GLU A 247 -2.61 -6.00 -4.58
CA GLU A 247 -2.69 -5.09 -3.45
C GLU A 247 -3.18 -5.78 -2.19
N PRO A 248 -2.35 -5.92 -1.15
CA PRO A 248 -2.79 -6.40 0.15
C PRO A 248 -3.45 -5.26 0.96
N TRP A 249 -4.71 -5.46 1.35
CA TRP A 249 -5.45 -4.56 2.22
C TRP A 249 -5.96 -5.28 3.47
N THR A 250 -6.11 -4.56 4.59
CA THR A 250 -6.67 -5.13 5.83
C THR A 250 -8.20 -5.18 5.83
N CYS A 251 -8.85 -4.30 5.07
CA CYS A 251 -10.30 -4.21 4.97
C CYS A 251 -10.72 -3.84 3.54
N PRO A 252 -11.98 -4.10 3.14
CA PRO A 252 -12.48 -3.69 1.83
C PRO A 252 -12.66 -2.16 1.73
N ALA A 253 -12.88 -1.69 0.51
CA ALA A 253 -13.30 -0.30 0.30
C ALA A 253 -14.56 0.03 1.13
N ASN A 254 -14.68 1.28 1.56
CA ASN A 254 -15.81 1.78 2.37
C ASN A 254 -15.92 1.19 3.79
N ALA A 255 -14.88 0.53 4.29
CA ALA A 255 -14.91 -0.13 5.61
C ALA A 255 -15.14 0.84 6.78
N LEU A 256 -14.71 2.10 6.68
CA LEU A 256 -15.02 3.12 7.70
C LEU A 256 -16.53 3.33 7.89
N ASN A 257 -17.34 3.06 6.84
CA ASN A 257 -18.81 3.14 6.92
C ASN A 257 -19.45 1.80 7.27
N THR A 258 -18.92 0.69 6.74
CA THR A 258 -19.55 -0.64 6.91
C THR A 258 -19.11 -1.35 8.17
N GLY A 259 -17.93 -1.01 8.71
CA GLY A 259 -17.29 -1.71 9.82
C GLY A 259 -16.64 -3.05 9.40
N GLU A 260 -16.75 -3.45 8.12
CA GLU A 260 -16.26 -4.74 7.65
C GLU A 260 -14.73 -4.82 7.76
N ARG A 261 -14.22 -5.81 8.52
CA ARG A 261 -12.78 -6.04 8.79
C ARG A 261 -12.02 -4.80 9.26
N LEU A 262 -12.72 -3.78 9.73
CA LEU A 262 -12.11 -2.56 10.23
C LEU A 262 -11.35 -2.85 11.53
N ILE A 263 -10.11 -2.40 11.61
CA ILE A 263 -9.34 -2.49 12.85
C ILE A 263 -9.75 -1.33 13.75
N VAL A 264 -10.10 -1.64 15.00
CA VAL A 264 -10.45 -0.62 16.01
C VAL A 264 -9.47 -0.75 17.16
N LEU A 265 -8.68 0.29 17.38
CA LEU A 265 -7.70 0.33 18.49
C LEU A 265 -8.30 1.08 19.69
N PRO A 266 -8.32 0.47 20.88
CA PRO A 266 -8.59 1.18 22.12
C PRO A 266 -7.64 2.36 22.37
N PRO A 267 -7.99 3.31 23.24
CA PRO A 267 -7.12 4.41 23.63
C PRO A 267 -5.76 3.93 24.11
N GLY A 268 -4.68 4.54 23.61
CA GLY A 268 -3.30 4.26 23.98
C GLY A 268 -2.73 2.93 23.45
N GLU A 269 -3.52 2.10 22.80
CA GLU A 269 -3.06 0.84 22.24
C GLU A 269 -2.39 1.00 20.86
N SER A 270 -1.67 -0.04 20.46
CA SER A 270 -1.07 -0.14 19.13
C SER A 270 -1.24 -1.54 18.55
N ARG A 271 -1.26 -1.60 17.21
CA ARG A 271 -1.29 -2.83 16.41
C ARG A 271 -0.03 -2.91 15.57
N GLN A 272 0.59 -4.07 15.56
CA GLN A 272 1.71 -4.38 14.71
C GLN A 272 1.24 -5.29 13.57
N LEU A 273 1.60 -4.92 12.35
CA LEU A 273 1.29 -5.64 11.12
C LEU A 273 2.59 -5.76 10.31
N TRP A 274 2.58 -6.59 9.29
CA TRP A 274 3.70 -6.69 8.35
C TRP A 274 3.26 -7.18 6.99
N ILE A 275 4.02 -6.80 5.96
CA ILE A 275 4.01 -7.42 4.63
C ILE A 275 5.43 -7.77 4.20
N GLU A 276 5.56 -8.74 3.32
CA GLU A 276 6.80 -9.12 2.66
C GLU A 276 6.61 -9.14 1.14
N LEU A 277 7.62 -8.63 0.44
CA LEU A 277 7.75 -8.75 -1.00
C LEU A 277 9.02 -9.56 -1.29
N ALA A 278 8.87 -10.75 -1.85
CA ALA A 278 9.98 -11.62 -2.24
C ALA A 278 9.96 -11.82 -3.75
N TYR A 279 11.11 -11.62 -4.41
CA TYR A 279 11.26 -11.87 -5.83
C TYR A 279 12.19 -13.06 -6.06
N THR A 280 11.76 -13.96 -6.94
CA THR A 280 12.56 -15.10 -7.40
C THR A 280 12.66 -15.03 -8.92
N PRO A 281 13.82 -14.78 -9.51
CA PRO A 281 14.02 -14.82 -10.96
C PRO A 281 13.86 -16.25 -11.50
N ARG A 282 13.57 -16.35 -12.79
CA ARG A 282 13.52 -17.64 -13.51
C ARG A 282 14.77 -17.87 -14.30
#